data_b6d0971e90aea2a51cb7af11f222de5d
#
_entry.id   b6d0971e90aea2a51cb7af11f222de5d
#
_cell.length_a   1.000
_cell.length_b   1.000
_cell.length_c   1.000
_cell.angle_alpha   90.00
_cell.angle_beta   90.00
_cell.angle_gamma   90.00
#
_symmetry.space_group_name_H-M   'P 1'
#
loop_
_entity.id
_entity.type
_entity.pdbx_description
1 polymer ?
#
loop_
_entity_poly.entity_id
_entity_poly.type
_entity_poly.pdbx_seq_one_letter_code
_entity_poly.pdbx_strand_id
1 'polypeptide(L)'
;EDKAVSLDFVSQFLKSRKERRQKANLSVEIIQYEQKREWLEGLAKYAELTIGLKAWQDENYRNVKAIDPVREFKNYKTYAEFYKQQIDEVKRAAVRPSENRFYYSGMLQAVMLDRLLPEWKKEAFSKEVYLENLLEMSVNLYSNYKLE
;
A
#
# COMPACT_ATOMS: atom_id res chain seq x y z
N GLU A 1 3.34 -3.17 -16.98
CA GLU A 1 3.11 -4.46 -16.32
C GLU A 1 1.65 -4.88 -16.48
N ASP A 2 1.40 -6.13 -16.85
CA ASP A 2 0.08 -6.63 -17.22
C ASP A 2 -0.88 -6.58 -16.02
N LYS A 3 -2.09 -6.04 -16.22
CA LYS A 3 -3.15 -5.98 -15.21
C LYS A 3 -3.53 -7.39 -14.72
N ALA A 4 -3.49 -8.39 -15.60
CA ALA A 4 -3.77 -9.79 -15.25
C ALA A 4 -2.74 -10.34 -14.25
N VAL A 5 -1.45 -10.02 -14.41
CA VAL A 5 -0.40 -10.41 -13.47
C VAL A 5 -0.62 -9.77 -12.12
N SER A 6 -0.99 -8.50 -12.09
CA SER A 6 -1.29 -7.79 -10.83
C SER A 6 -2.48 -8.41 -10.09
N LEU A 7 -3.52 -8.82 -10.82
CA LEU A 7 -4.69 -9.50 -10.26
C LEU A 7 -4.36 -10.89 -9.71
N ASP A 8 -3.49 -11.63 -10.39
CA ASP A 8 -3.03 -12.93 -9.89
C ASP A 8 -2.29 -12.78 -8.56
N PHE A 9 -1.36 -11.83 -8.45
CA PHE A 9 -0.67 -11.55 -7.18
C PHE A 9 -1.64 -11.13 -6.07
N VAL A 10 -2.62 -10.29 -6.37
CA VAL A 10 -3.63 -9.89 -5.39
C VAL A 10 -4.48 -11.08 -4.95
N SER A 11 -4.88 -11.93 -5.87
CA SER A 11 -5.64 -13.15 -5.56
C SER A 11 -4.86 -14.10 -4.65
N GLN A 12 -3.57 -14.30 -4.93
CA GLN A 12 -2.67 -15.11 -4.10
C GLN A 12 -2.48 -14.48 -2.71
N PHE A 13 -2.32 -13.17 -2.62
CA PHE A 13 -2.23 -12.44 -1.36
C PHE A 13 -3.47 -12.65 -0.50
N LEU A 14 -4.67 -12.42 -1.06
CA LEU A 14 -5.94 -12.57 -0.37
C LEU A 14 -6.15 -14.02 0.12
N LYS A 15 -5.83 -15.00 -0.74
CA LYS A 15 -5.89 -16.43 -0.40
C LYS A 15 -4.97 -16.76 0.76
N SER A 16 -3.69 -16.42 0.67
CA SER A 16 -2.68 -16.70 1.70
C SER A 16 -3.05 -16.05 3.03
N ARG A 17 -3.61 -14.84 2.98
CA ARG A 17 -4.08 -14.10 4.15
C ARG A 17 -5.24 -14.80 4.83
N LYS A 18 -6.23 -15.25 4.06
CA LYS A 18 -7.37 -16.03 4.56
C LYS A 18 -6.91 -17.33 5.22
N GLU A 19 -6.03 -18.07 4.55
CA GLU A 19 -5.46 -19.32 5.08
C GLU A 19 -4.70 -19.10 6.39
N ARG A 20 -3.88 -18.04 6.48
CA ARG A 20 -3.16 -17.66 7.70
C ARG A 20 -4.13 -17.38 8.85
N ARG A 21 -5.19 -16.61 8.62
CA ARG A 21 -6.19 -16.25 9.63
C ARG A 21 -6.93 -17.50 10.11
N GLN A 22 -7.30 -18.39 9.21
CA GLN A 22 -7.94 -19.65 9.55
C GLN A 22 -7.00 -20.57 10.36
N LYS A 23 -5.77 -20.76 9.87
CA LYS A 23 -4.77 -21.59 10.57
C LYS A 23 -4.43 -21.08 11.97
N ALA A 24 -4.40 -19.77 12.16
CA ALA A 24 -4.15 -19.14 13.45
C ALA A 24 -5.42 -18.97 14.30
N ASN A 25 -6.59 -19.39 13.80
CA ASN A 25 -7.89 -19.23 14.44
C ASN A 25 -8.11 -17.80 14.99
N LEU A 26 -7.82 -16.79 14.15
CA LEU A 26 -7.96 -15.40 14.57
C LEU A 26 -9.43 -15.02 14.75
N SER A 27 -9.74 -14.33 15.84
CA SER A 27 -11.08 -13.78 16.06
C SER A 27 -11.39 -12.64 15.10
N VAL A 28 -12.68 -12.32 14.95
CA VAL A 28 -13.17 -11.23 14.10
C VAL A 28 -12.56 -9.89 14.51
N GLU A 29 -12.42 -9.65 15.82
CA GLU A 29 -11.86 -8.41 16.37
C GLU A 29 -10.39 -8.24 15.98
N ILE A 30 -9.60 -9.33 15.99
CA ILE A 30 -8.20 -9.31 15.56
C ILE A 30 -8.10 -9.05 14.06
N ILE A 31 -9.00 -9.65 13.26
CA ILE A 31 -9.04 -9.42 11.80
C ILE A 31 -9.39 -7.96 11.52
N GLN A 32 -10.40 -7.41 12.19
CA GLN A 32 -10.76 -5.99 12.05
C GLN A 32 -9.63 -5.07 12.51
N TYR A 33 -8.91 -5.42 13.57
CA TYR A 33 -7.74 -4.67 14.03
C TYR A 33 -6.65 -4.64 12.93
N GLU A 34 -6.31 -5.77 12.31
CA GLU A 34 -5.36 -5.83 11.20
C GLU A 34 -5.81 -4.90 10.06
N GLN A 35 -7.06 -5.01 9.61
CA GLN A 35 -7.63 -4.21 8.53
C GLN A 35 -7.61 -2.70 8.85
N LYS A 36 -7.98 -2.34 10.08
CA LYS A 36 -7.98 -0.95 10.54
C LYS A 36 -6.57 -0.37 10.62
N ARG A 37 -5.59 -1.13 11.11
CA ARG A 37 -4.18 -0.70 11.15
C ARG A 37 -3.63 -0.50 9.74
N GLU A 38 -3.90 -1.40 8.83
CA GLU A 38 -3.49 -1.26 7.43
C GLU A 38 -4.15 -0.05 6.76
N TRP A 39 -5.42 0.21 7.06
CA TRP A 39 -6.11 1.39 6.55
C TRP A 39 -5.47 2.69 7.09
N LEU A 40 -5.25 2.80 8.39
CA LEU A 40 -4.67 3.99 9.02
C LEU A 40 -3.20 4.20 8.64
N GLU A 41 -2.38 3.23 8.98
CA GLU A 41 -0.92 3.33 8.89
C GLU A 41 -0.44 3.14 7.45
N GLY A 42 -1.07 2.23 6.73
CA GLY A 42 -0.74 1.95 5.33
C GLY A 42 -1.08 3.11 4.41
N LEU A 43 -2.23 3.79 4.62
CA LEU A 43 -2.58 4.99 3.85
C LEU A 43 -1.65 6.18 4.15
N ALA A 44 -1.23 6.34 5.41
CA ALA A 44 -0.23 7.36 5.74
C ALA A 44 1.09 7.09 5.01
N LYS A 45 1.54 5.84 4.99
CA LYS A 45 2.76 5.43 4.28
C LYS A 45 2.63 5.54 2.75
N TYR A 46 1.47 5.19 2.20
CA TYR A 46 1.15 5.39 0.79
C TYR A 46 1.15 6.88 0.41
N ALA A 47 0.59 7.75 1.25
CA ALA A 47 0.60 9.20 1.01
C ALA A 47 2.04 9.75 0.98
N GLU A 48 2.89 9.35 1.92
CA GLU A 48 4.32 9.69 1.94
C GLU A 48 5.01 9.30 0.62
N LEU A 49 4.80 8.06 0.16
CA LEU A 49 5.36 7.56 -1.10
C LEU A 49 4.87 8.36 -2.30
N THR A 50 3.57 8.63 -2.36
CA THR A 50 2.93 9.31 -3.50
C THR A 50 3.31 10.79 -3.56
N ILE A 51 3.39 11.47 -2.42
CA ILE A 51 3.85 12.86 -2.35
C ILE A 51 5.30 12.98 -2.81
N GLY A 52 6.16 12.06 -2.34
CA GLY A 52 7.56 12.02 -2.78
C GLY A 52 7.70 11.81 -4.29
N LEU A 53 6.88 10.92 -4.87
CA LEU A 53 6.86 10.69 -6.32
C LEU A 53 6.42 11.93 -7.09
N LYS A 54 5.34 12.57 -6.66
CA LYS A 54 4.83 13.79 -7.31
C LYS A 54 5.82 14.93 -7.23
N ALA A 55 6.44 15.13 -6.06
CA ALA A 55 7.48 16.15 -5.90
C ALA A 55 8.69 15.90 -6.80
N TRP A 56 9.08 14.63 -6.99
CA TRP A 56 10.17 14.27 -7.88
C TRP A 56 9.82 14.46 -9.36
N GLN A 57 8.57 14.24 -9.74
CA GLN A 57 8.09 14.39 -11.12
C GLN A 57 7.81 15.84 -11.52
N ASP A 58 7.63 16.74 -10.55
CA ASP A 58 7.34 18.15 -10.80
C ASP A 58 8.64 18.92 -11.06
N GLU A 59 8.86 19.30 -12.32
CA GLU A 59 10.02 20.10 -12.73
C GLU A 59 10.10 21.48 -12.06
N ASN A 60 8.98 21.99 -11.56
CA ASN A 60 8.91 23.28 -10.86
C ASN A 60 9.13 23.14 -9.35
N TYR A 61 9.08 21.91 -8.82
CA TYR A 61 9.30 21.70 -7.39
C TYR A 61 10.73 22.09 -7.01
N ARG A 62 10.85 22.91 -6.00
CA ARG A 62 12.14 23.31 -5.42
C ARG A 62 12.05 23.20 -3.90
N ASN A 63 13.11 22.70 -3.32
CA ASN A 63 13.24 22.72 -1.86
C ASN A 63 13.17 24.14 -1.33
N VAL A 64 12.62 24.29 -0.13
CA VAL A 64 12.59 25.59 0.53
C VAL A 64 14.03 26.06 0.78
N LYS A 65 14.42 27.20 0.21
CA LYS A 65 15.82 27.74 0.29
C LYS A 65 16.35 27.84 1.71
N ALA A 66 15.48 28.06 2.70
CA ALA A 66 15.85 28.10 4.10
C ALA A 66 16.40 26.76 4.64
N ILE A 67 16.18 25.64 3.92
CA ILE A 67 16.65 24.31 4.30
C ILE A 67 18.05 24.01 3.73
N ASP A 68 18.44 24.67 2.65
CA ASP A 68 19.73 24.45 1.98
C ASP A 68 20.96 24.56 2.89
N PRO A 69 21.04 25.48 3.86
CA PRO A 69 22.15 25.56 4.80
C PRO A 69 22.10 24.51 5.92
N VAL A 70 21.00 23.79 6.11
CA VAL A 70 20.84 22.80 7.18
C VAL A 70 21.59 21.53 6.80
N ARG A 71 22.63 21.20 7.59
CA ARG A 71 23.57 20.11 7.29
C ARG A 71 22.88 18.75 7.10
N GLU A 72 21.83 18.49 7.85
CA GLU A 72 21.05 17.25 7.80
C GLU A 72 20.35 17.08 6.45
N PHE A 73 20.01 18.15 5.77
CA PHE A 73 19.35 18.13 4.46
C PHE A 73 20.32 17.96 3.27
N LYS A 74 21.62 18.12 3.48
CA LYS A 74 22.60 17.83 2.43
C LYS A 74 22.69 16.35 2.04
N ASN A 75 22.18 15.48 2.90
CA ASN A 75 22.10 14.03 2.68
C ASN A 75 20.70 13.58 2.24
N TYR A 76 19.91 14.47 1.66
CA TYR A 76 18.56 14.14 1.21
C TYR A 76 18.65 13.09 0.10
N LYS A 77 17.98 11.95 0.34
CA LYS A 77 17.93 10.86 -0.62
C LYS A 77 17.13 11.28 -1.85
N THR A 78 17.59 10.88 -3.01
CA THR A 78 16.77 10.97 -4.24
C THR A 78 15.50 10.13 -4.05
N TYR A 79 14.46 10.43 -4.83
CA TYR A 79 13.24 9.61 -4.78
C TYR A 79 13.53 8.13 -5.09
N ALA A 80 14.46 7.85 -6.03
CA ALA A 80 14.84 6.48 -6.34
C ALA A 80 15.46 5.73 -5.14
N GLU A 81 16.33 6.39 -4.38
CA GLU A 81 16.92 5.83 -3.17
C GLU A 81 15.87 5.65 -2.06
N PHE A 82 14.97 6.63 -1.89
CA PHE A 82 13.85 6.53 -0.97
C PHE A 82 12.94 5.36 -1.33
N TYR A 83 12.53 5.24 -2.60
CA TYR A 83 11.69 4.15 -3.09
C TYR A 83 12.35 2.78 -2.85
N LYS A 84 13.64 2.65 -3.21
CA LYS A 84 14.40 1.42 -2.94
C LYS A 84 14.41 1.07 -1.46
N GLN A 85 14.61 2.05 -0.59
CA GLN A 85 14.53 1.84 0.86
C GLN A 85 13.15 1.32 1.29
N GLN A 86 12.04 1.86 0.74
CA GLN A 86 10.71 1.36 1.06
C GLN A 86 10.54 -0.11 0.66
N ILE A 87 11.04 -0.53 -0.50
CA ILE A 87 11.02 -1.93 -0.93
C ILE A 87 11.84 -2.84 0.02
N ASP A 88 12.98 -2.38 0.47
CA ASP A 88 13.80 -3.14 1.42
C ASP A 88 13.12 -3.24 2.80
N GLU A 89 12.38 -2.21 3.23
CA GLU A 89 11.57 -2.26 4.45
C GLU A 89 10.39 -3.23 4.31
N VAL A 90 9.73 -3.30 3.16
CA VAL A 90 8.69 -4.31 2.87
C VAL A 90 9.23 -5.71 3.09
N LYS A 91 10.42 -6.02 2.54
CA LYS A 91 11.06 -7.34 2.70
C LYS A 91 11.38 -7.63 4.17
N ARG A 92 11.88 -6.64 4.90
CA ARG A 92 12.16 -6.77 6.33
C ARG A 92 10.91 -6.98 7.17
N ALA A 93 9.86 -6.23 6.88
CA ALA A 93 8.56 -6.34 7.57
C ALA A 93 7.89 -7.69 7.33
N ALA A 94 8.08 -8.30 6.15
CA ALA A 94 7.51 -9.60 5.82
C ALA A 94 8.04 -10.75 6.69
N VAL A 95 9.27 -10.63 7.20
CA VAL A 95 9.93 -11.71 7.99
C VAL A 95 9.99 -11.42 9.49
N ARG A 96 9.62 -10.21 9.92
CA ARG A 96 9.66 -9.82 11.33
C ARG A 96 8.25 -9.70 11.92
N PRO A 97 7.93 -10.40 13.02
CA PRO A 97 6.64 -10.25 13.70
C PRO A 97 6.61 -8.90 14.44
N SER A 98 6.18 -7.86 13.76
CA SER A 98 5.97 -6.53 14.35
C SER A 98 4.77 -5.84 13.73
N GLU A 99 4.23 -4.83 14.41
CA GLU A 99 3.13 -4.00 13.90
C GLU A 99 3.55 -3.15 12.69
N ASN A 100 4.85 -2.91 12.50
CA ASN A 100 5.36 -2.21 11.32
C ASN A 100 4.94 -2.86 9.99
N ARG A 101 4.62 -4.17 10.00
CA ARG A 101 4.10 -4.85 8.82
C ARG A 101 2.83 -4.19 8.26
N PHE A 102 1.99 -3.59 9.11
CA PHE A 102 0.74 -2.97 8.69
C PHE A 102 0.96 -1.70 7.85
N TYR A 103 2.02 -0.94 8.13
CA TYR A 103 2.42 0.21 7.32
C TYR A 103 2.70 -0.22 5.88
N TYR A 104 3.47 -1.28 5.71
CA TYR A 104 3.92 -1.73 4.40
C TYR A 104 2.88 -2.57 3.67
N SER A 105 2.16 -3.44 4.36
CA SER A 105 1.08 -4.21 3.73
C SER A 105 -0.06 -3.31 3.27
N GLY A 106 -0.46 -2.32 4.06
CA GLY A 106 -1.47 -1.34 3.67
C GLY A 106 -1.00 -0.42 2.54
N MET A 107 0.25 0.06 2.58
CA MET A 107 0.85 0.82 1.48
C MET A 107 0.81 0.03 0.17
N LEU A 108 1.22 -1.24 0.17
CA LEU A 108 1.21 -2.07 -1.03
C LEU A 108 -0.20 -2.34 -1.55
N GLN A 109 -1.17 -2.55 -0.67
CA GLN A 109 -2.58 -2.67 -1.05
C GLN A 109 -3.06 -1.41 -1.78
N ALA A 110 -2.75 -0.22 -1.26
CA ALA A 110 -3.11 1.06 -1.90
C ALA A 110 -2.43 1.26 -3.26
N VAL A 111 -1.15 0.89 -3.39
CA VAL A 111 -0.42 0.92 -4.68
C VAL A 111 -1.04 -0.03 -5.70
N MET A 112 -1.48 -1.22 -5.28
CA MET A 112 -2.18 -2.16 -6.16
C MET A 112 -3.56 -1.64 -6.55
N LEU A 113 -4.28 -1.00 -5.66
CA LEU A 113 -5.58 -0.39 -5.93
C LEU A 113 -5.49 0.75 -6.95
N ASP A 114 -4.42 1.56 -6.97
CA ASP A 114 -4.21 2.57 -8.02
C ASP A 114 -4.23 1.96 -9.43
N ARG A 115 -3.80 0.72 -9.57
CA ARG A 115 -3.77 0.00 -10.86
C ARG A 115 -5.07 -0.71 -11.18
N LEU A 116 -5.68 -1.33 -10.17
CA LEU A 116 -6.79 -2.26 -10.35
C LEU A 116 -8.14 -1.59 -10.27
N LEU A 117 -8.27 -0.56 -9.42
CA LEU A 117 -9.51 0.15 -9.13
C LEU A 117 -9.24 1.67 -8.99
N PRO A 118 -8.99 2.43 -10.06
CA PRO A 118 -8.50 3.82 -9.99
C PRO A 118 -9.32 4.76 -9.09
N GLU A 119 -10.64 4.51 -8.98
CA GLU A 119 -11.56 5.32 -8.16
C GLU A 119 -11.64 4.87 -6.68
N TRP A 120 -10.80 3.92 -6.26
CA TRP A 120 -10.83 3.32 -4.93
C TRP A 120 -10.79 4.32 -3.77
N LYS A 121 -10.14 5.47 -3.97
CA LYS A 121 -10.01 6.50 -2.93
C LYS A 121 -11.38 7.06 -2.51
N LYS A 122 -12.32 7.21 -3.45
CA LYS A 122 -13.68 7.64 -3.14
C LYS A 122 -14.38 6.64 -2.23
N GLU A 123 -14.25 5.36 -2.54
CA GLU A 123 -14.85 4.27 -1.75
C GLU A 123 -14.19 4.15 -0.36
N ALA A 124 -12.86 4.20 -0.29
CA ALA A 124 -12.10 4.05 0.95
C ALA A 124 -12.47 5.08 2.03
N PHE A 125 -12.89 6.30 1.62
CA PHE A 125 -13.23 7.38 2.54
C PHE A 125 -14.73 7.61 2.74
N SER A 126 -15.58 6.88 2.00
CA SER A 126 -17.04 7.10 2.05
C SER A 126 -17.74 6.29 3.13
N LYS A 127 -17.22 5.13 3.51
CA LYS A 127 -17.78 4.21 4.50
C LYS A 127 -16.66 3.38 5.12
N GLU A 128 -16.97 2.50 6.07
CA GLU A 128 -16.01 1.56 6.69
C GLU A 128 -15.58 0.46 5.71
N VAL A 129 -14.98 0.84 4.59
CA VAL A 129 -14.46 -0.07 3.56
C VAL A 129 -12.94 -0.11 3.68
N TYR A 130 -12.42 -1.25 4.11
CA TYR A 130 -10.98 -1.45 4.22
C TYR A 130 -10.33 -1.76 2.88
N LEU A 131 -9.01 -1.54 2.78
CA LEU A 131 -8.25 -1.76 1.55
C LEU A 131 -8.39 -3.20 1.02
N GLU A 132 -8.42 -4.17 1.92
CA GLU A 132 -8.63 -5.58 1.58
C GLU A 132 -9.96 -5.83 0.86
N ASN A 133 -11.05 -5.21 1.33
CA ASN A 133 -12.37 -5.35 0.69
C ASN A 133 -12.37 -4.76 -0.73
N LEU A 134 -11.66 -3.65 -0.94
CA LEU A 134 -11.51 -3.04 -2.26
C LEU A 134 -10.67 -3.91 -3.20
N LEU A 135 -9.65 -4.59 -2.69
CA LEU A 135 -8.89 -5.58 -3.48
C LEU A 135 -9.77 -6.78 -3.86
N GLU A 136 -10.56 -7.31 -2.93
CA GLU A 136 -11.54 -8.38 -3.20
C GLU A 136 -12.54 -7.95 -4.28
N MET A 137 -13.05 -6.72 -4.20
CA MET A 137 -13.93 -6.15 -5.21
C MET A 137 -13.26 -6.09 -6.58
N SER A 138 -11.99 -5.66 -6.64
CA SER A 138 -11.25 -5.57 -7.91
C SER A 138 -11.06 -6.93 -8.57
N VAL A 139 -10.78 -7.98 -7.79
CA VAL A 139 -10.65 -9.36 -8.29
C VAL A 139 -11.99 -9.89 -8.81
N ASN A 140 -13.08 -9.65 -8.09
CA ASN A 140 -14.41 -10.11 -8.46
C ASN A 140 -14.92 -9.43 -9.75
N LEU A 141 -14.70 -8.11 -9.89
CA LEU A 141 -15.04 -7.38 -11.12
C LEU A 141 -14.31 -7.96 -12.33
N TYR A 142 -13.04 -8.28 -12.22
CA TYR A 142 -12.27 -8.83 -13.33
C TYR A 142 -12.68 -10.27 -13.68
N SER A 143 -13.04 -11.07 -12.67
CA SER A 143 -13.50 -12.45 -12.90
C SER A 143 -14.80 -12.48 -13.70
N ASN A 144 -15.70 -11.54 -13.46
CA ASN A 144 -16.97 -11.43 -14.18
C ASN A 144 -16.76 -11.00 -15.65
N TYR A 145 -15.78 -10.11 -15.93
CA TYR A 145 -15.44 -9.70 -17.30
C TYR A 145 -14.86 -10.81 -18.19
N LYS A 146 -14.32 -11.88 -17.59
CA LYS A 146 -13.78 -13.03 -18.36
C LYS A 146 -14.84 -14.07 -18.72
N LEU A 147 -16.05 -13.95 -18.20
CA LEU A 147 -17.15 -14.89 -18.42
C LEU A 147 -18.14 -14.42 -19.49
N GLU A 148 -17.96 -13.18 -19.97
CA GLU A 148 -18.66 -12.61 -21.13
C GLU A 148 -17.78 -12.70 -22.39
#